data_b7f61f7cb454fa5293f35e4d3b1211ca
#
_entry.id   b7f61f7cb454fa5293f35e4d3b1211ca
#
_cell.length_a   1.000
_cell.length_b   1.000
_cell.length_c   1.000
_cell.angle_alpha   90.00
_cell.angle_beta   90.00
_cell.angle_gamma   90.00
#
_symmetry.space_group_name_H-M   'P 1'
#
loop_
_entity.id
_entity.type
_entity.pdbx_description
1 polymer ?
#
loop_
_entity_poly.entity_id
_entity_poly.type
_entity_poly.pdbx_seq_one_letter_code
_entity_poly.pdbx_strand_id
1 'polypeptide(L)'
;MSGGASASAATKKPFRLGIVITPDQDPEHEIKKVHDLGLTTCFVSTNRYDTQYGAQIKQLLERYQVEPTAVETLGPGEMVWDFMRGPATIGLVPRNTRKARIDALKRGSDLGKQIGAPFLQTHCGFIPEDPNDPMYPELVAAVKEVASHCKANGQMFLFETGQETPTTLMRAIQDVGLDNVGVGLDTANVILYGKANPVDAAEILGKHIKAVHAKDGLWPTNPRKLGEEVAIGQGKVDFKRVFQIMHGNGYTGAITIEREISGPKQIDDVKHGIEHLNKAIATLGV
;
A
#
# COMPACT_ATOMS: atom_id res chain seq x y z
N MET A 1 -31.13 13.42 -44.49
CA MET A 1 -30.68 12.24 -43.78
C MET A 1 -29.32 12.53 -43.17
N SER A 2 -29.31 13.00 -41.95
CA SER A 2 -28.06 13.34 -41.22
C SER A 2 -27.74 12.15 -40.29
N GLY A 3 -26.75 11.36 -40.71
CA GLY A 3 -26.19 10.28 -39.88
C GLY A 3 -25.37 10.86 -38.75
N GLY A 4 -25.92 10.89 -37.55
CA GLY A 4 -25.16 11.20 -36.35
C GLY A 4 -24.23 10.03 -35.98
N ALA A 5 -22.94 10.24 -36.13
CA ALA A 5 -21.94 9.34 -35.59
C ALA A 5 -21.97 9.45 -34.06
N SER A 6 -22.48 8.43 -33.41
CA SER A 6 -22.37 8.25 -31.96
C SER A 6 -20.89 8.02 -31.61
N ALA A 7 -20.26 9.02 -31.02
CA ALA A 7 -18.94 8.84 -30.40
C ALA A 7 -19.12 7.86 -29.24
N SER A 8 -18.56 6.67 -29.37
CA SER A 8 -18.43 5.70 -28.27
C SER A 8 -17.65 6.39 -27.17
N ALA A 9 -18.31 6.71 -26.06
CA ALA A 9 -17.65 7.13 -24.84
C ALA A 9 -16.74 5.99 -24.40
N ALA A 10 -15.42 6.19 -24.49
CA ALA A 10 -14.45 5.23 -23.94
C ALA A 10 -14.78 5.08 -22.46
N THR A 11 -15.24 3.90 -22.05
CA THR A 11 -15.52 3.58 -20.66
C THR A 11 -14.22 3.75 -19.87
N LYS A 12 -14.23 4.72 -18.95
CA LYS A 12 -13.07 4.96 -18.07
C LYS A 12 -12.84 3.67 -17.29
N LYS A 13 -11.61 3.11 -17.39
CA LYS A 13 -11.25 1.93 -16.59
C LYS A 13 -11.51 2.23 -15.11
N PRO A 14 -12.13 1.32 -14.35
CA PRO A 14 -12.52 1.58 -12.96
C PRO A 14 -11.30 1.81 -12.06
N PHE A 15 -10.15 1.19 -12.39
CA PHE A 15 -8.90 1.32 -11.65
C PHE A 15 -7.77 1.77 -12.56
N ARG A 16 -6.85 2.57 -11.99
CA ARG A 16 -5.58 2.93 -12.63
C ARG A 16 -4.48 2.02 -12.10
N LEU A 17 -3.56 1.59 -12.96
CA LEU A 17 -2.39 0.83 -12.51
C LEU A 17 -1.22 1.76 -12.20
N GLY A 18 -0.44 1.38 -11.20
CA GLY A 18 0.80 2.02 -10.80
C GLY A 18 1.81 1.00 -10.31
N ILE A 19 2.97 1.47 -9.87
CA ILE A 19 4.00 0.65 -9.22
C ILE A 19 4.52 1.32 -7.95
N VAL A 20 5.04 0.52 -7.01
CA VAL A 20 5.86 0.99 -5.91
C VAL A 20 7.22 1.39 -6.45
N ILE A 21 7.70 2.58 -6.05
CA ILE A 21 9.04 3.07 -6.35
C ILE A 21 9.79 3.43 -5.07
N THR A 22 11.12 3.27 -5.09
CA THR A 22 12.00 3.65 -4.00
C THR A 22 13.04 4.65 -4.50
N PRO A 23 12.69 5.95 -4.59
CA PRO A 23 13.48 6.95 -5.30
C PRO A 23 14.65 7.53 -4.49
N ASP A 24 15.09 6.86 -3.41
CA ASP A 24 16.08 7.40 -2.47
C ASP A 24 17.46 7.61 -3.07
N GLN A 25 17.90 6.75 -4.00
CA GLN A 25 19.22 6.81 -4.63
C GLN A 25 19.19 7.53 -5.96
N ASP A 26 18.23 7.22 -6.81
CA ASP A 26 18.07 7.82 -8.16
C ASP A 26 16.59 8.14 -8.42
N PRO A 27 16.12 9.32 -7.97
CA PRO A 27 14.74 9.73 -8.13
C PRO A 27 14.27 9.78 -9.59
N GLU A 28 15.15 10.24 -10.51
CA GLU A 28 14.76 10.37 -11.91
C GLU A 28 14.59 9.01 -12.57
N HIS A 29 15.50 8.05 -12.30
CA HIS A 29 15.39 6.69 -12.81
C HIS A 29 14.08 6.02 -12.37
N GLU A 30 13.76 6.11 -11.09
CA GLU A 30 12.58 5.46 -10.51
C GLU A 30 11.26 6.07 -11.05
N ILE A 31 11.16 7.39 -11.16
CA ILE A 31 9.95 8.04 -11.67
C ILE A 31 9.83 7.85 -13.19
N LYS A 32 10.95 7.96 -13.91
CA LYS A 32 10.96 7.67 -15.36
C LYS A 32 10.55 6.25 -15.67
N LYS A 33 10.94 5.27 -14.86
CA LYS A 33 10.53 3.86 -14.98
C LYS A 33 9.01 3.71 -15.00
N VAL A 34 8.27 4.45 -14.15
CA VAL A 34 6.80 4.46 -14.15
C VAL A 34 6.25 4.89 -15.51
N HIS A 35 6.77 6.02 -16.01
CA HIS A 35 6.39 6.58 -17.31
C HIS A 35 6.70 5.61 -18.47
N ASP A 36 7.90 5.03 -18.49
CA ASP A 36 8.36 4.12 -19.54
C ASP A 36 7.55 2.80 -19.58
N LEU A 37 6.96 2.40 -18.45
CA LEU A 37 6.01 1.28 -18.36
C LEU A 37 4.58 1.65 -18.82
N GLY A 38 4.35 2.89 -19.23
CA GLY A 38 3.02 3.38 -19.63
C GLY A 38 2.05 3.54 -18.46
N LEU A 39 2.57 3.66 -17.23
CA LEU A 39 1.78 3.88 -16.02
C LEU A 39 1.70 5.37 -15.68
N THR A 40 0.63 5.76 -14.99
CA THR A 40 0.37 7.17 -14.65
C THR A 40 0.37 7.44 -13.16
N THR A 41 0.52 6.41 -12.33
CA THR A 41 0.53 6.54 -10.87
C THR A 41 1.71 5.79 -10.26
N CYS A 42 2.21 6.29 -9.14
CA CYS A 42 3.21 5.60 -8.35
C CYS A 42 2.89 5.68 -6.86
N PHE A 43 3.45 4.75 -6.12
CA PHE A 43 3.47 4.73 -4.68
C PHE A 43 4.92 4.93 -4.23
N VAL A 44 5.18 5.93 -3.40
CA VAL A 44 6.54 6.36 -3.04
C VAL A 44 6.95 5.77 -1.69
N SER A 45 7.81 4.75 -1.70
CA SER A 45 8.40 4.19 -0.47
C SER A 45 9.75 4.85 -0.20
N THR A 46 9.89 5.56 0.93
CA THR A 46 11.09 6.35 1.27
C THR A 46 11.24 6.61 2.76
N ASN A 47 12.50 6.73 3.18
CA ASN A 47 12.86 7.24 4.51
C ASN A 47 13.63 8.58 4.43
N ARG A 48 13.57 9.27 3.28
CA ARG A 48 14.10 10.63 3.09
C ARG A 48 12.98 11.65 3.16
N TYR A 49 13.18 12.71 3.95
CA TYR A 49 12.14 13.70 4.26
C TYR A 49 12.61 15.14 4.13
N ASP A 50 13.81 15.39 3.61
CA ASP A 50 14.29 16.75 3.46
C ASP A 50 13.53 17.51 2.36
N THR A 51 13.38 18.84 2.58
CA THR A 51 12.58 19.69 1.69
C THR A 51 13.13 19.74 0.26
N GLN A 52 14.47 19.65 0.10
CA GLN A 52 15.09 19.67 -1.23
C GLN A 52 14.78 18.39 -1.99
N TYR A 53 14.81 17.24 -1.31
CA TYR A 53 14.40 15.96 -1.88
C TYR A 53 12.93 15.98 -2.30
N GLY A 54 12.04 16.48 -1.44
CA GLY A 54 10.62 16.62 -1.79
C GLY A 54 10.37 17.52 -2.99
N ALA A 55 11.11 18.63 -3.12
CA ALA A 55 11.03 19.52 -4.28
C ALA A 55 11.50 18.82 -5.57
N GLN A 56 12.60 18.05 -5.51
CA GLN A 56 13.10 17.25 -6.63
C GLN A 56 12.08 16.19 -7.07
N ILE A 57 11.53 15.42 -6.13
CA ILE A 57 10.50 14.41 -6.42
C ILE A 57 9.30 15.06 -7.11
N LYS A 58 8.78 16.16 -6.55
CA LYS A 58 7.64 16.87 -7.12
C LYS A 58 7.90 17.31 -8.58
N GLN A 59 9.06 17.93 -8.84
CA GLN A 59 9.44 18.36 -10.17
C GLN A 59 9.50 17.19 -11.18
N LEU A 60 10.04 16.05 -10.75
CA LEU A 60 10.14 14.86 -11.60
C LEU A 60 8.76 14.23 -11.86
N LEU A 61 7.90 14.14 -10.84
CA LEU A 61 6.52 13.67 -11.00
C LEU A 61 5.75 14.53 -12.03
N GLU A 62 5.88 15.85 -11.93
CA GLU A 62 5.28 16.79 -12.89
C GLU A 62 5.85 16.59 -14.30
N ARG A 63 7.19 16.49 -14.44
CA ARG A 63 7.89 16.28 -15.73
C ARG A 63 7.42 15.02 -16.44
N TYR A 64 7.32 13.90 -15.71
CA TYR A 64 6.95 12.61 -16.28
C TYR A 64 5.43 12.33 -16.24
N GLN A 65 4.64 13.28 -15.77
CA GLN A 65 3.17 13.17 -15.66
C GLN A 65 2.73 11.93 -14.85
N VAL A 66 3.42 11.67 -13.73
CA VAL A 66 3.14 10.58 -12.79
C VAL A 66 2.51 11.17 -11.53
N GLU A 67 1.36 10.63 -11.10
CA GLU A 67 0.64 11.03 -9.90
C GLU A 67 1.07 10.17 -8.71
N PRO A 68 1.54 10.74 -7.58
CA PRO A 68 1.83 9.98 -6.38
C PRO A 68 0.52 9.63 -5.65
N THR A 69 0.30 8.35 -5.36
CA THR A 69 -0.91 7.87 -4.67
C THR A 69 -0.75 7.83 -3.16
N ALA A 70 0.46 7.56 -2.67
CA ALA A 70 0.79 7.56 -1.26
C ALA A 70 2.29 7.77 -1.06
N VAL A 71 2.67 8.12 0.16
CA VAL A 71 4.02 7.97 0.69
C VAL A 71 3.99 6.85 1.73
N GLU A 72 4.89 5.89 1.58
CA GLU A 72 5.20 4.94 2.61
C GLU A 72 6.47 5.33 3.34
N THR A 73 6.44 5.19 4.64
CA THR A 73 7.60 5.37 5.49
C THR A 73 7.60 4.33 6.60
N LEU A 74 8.74 3.69 6.79
CA LEU A 74 8.92 2.65 7.81
C LEU A 74 9.60 3.21 9.07
N GLY A 75 10.34 4.32 8.92
CA GLY A 75 11.09 4.96 9.99
C GLY A 75 12.38 4.24 10.36
N PRO A 76 13.09 4.72 11.39
CA PRO A 76 14.41 4.22 11.77
C PRO A 76 14.35 2.91 12.56
N GLY A 77 15.51 2.27 12.65
CA GLY A 77 15.74 1.03 13.39
C GLY A 77 15.66 -0.22 12.50
N GLU A 78 16.06 -1.33 13.08
CA GLU A 78 16.02 -2.61 12.39
C GLU A 78 14.59 -3.04 12.13
N MET A 79 14.34 -3.61 10.93
CA MET A 79 13.10 -4.29 10.58
C MET A 79 13.45 -5.67 10.03
N VAL A 80 12.96 -6.71 10.69
CA VAL A 80 13.17 -8.09 10.29
C VAL A 80 11.84 -8.69 9.88
N TRP A 81 11.73 -8.95 8.58
CA TRP A 81 10.51 -9.47 7.98
C TRP A 81 10.45 -10.99 8.15
N ASP A 82 10.13 -11.44 9.38
CA ASP A 82 9.95 -12.85 9.72
C ASP A 82 8.99 -13.04 10.91
N PHE A 83 8.68 -14.30 11.26
CA PHE A 83 7.83 -14.64 12.41
C PHE A 83 8.55 -14.54 13.76
N MET A 84 9.87 -14.60 13.78
CA MET A 84 10.65 -14.78 15.01
C MET A 84 11.08 -13.45 15.61
N ARG A 85 11.56 -12.52 14.79
CA ARG A 85 12.06 -11.22 15.21
C ARG A 85 11.14 -10.07 14.81
N GLY A 86 10.31 -10.29 13.78
CA GLY A 86 9.35 -9.31 13.29
C GLY A 86 8.50 -8.68 14.39
N PRO A 87 7.92 -9.44 15.32
CA PRO A 87 7.12 -8.89 16.41
C PRO A 87 7.83 -7.85 17.29
N ALA A 88 9.16 -7.95 17.42
CA ALA A 88 9.99 -7.05 18.21
C ALA A 88 10.61 -5.90 17.37
N THR A 89 10.48 -5.92 16.04
CA THR A 89 11.23 -5.01 15.17
C THR A 89 10.37 -4.23 14.18
N ILE A 90 9.17 -4.70 13.81
CA ILE A 90 8.35 -4.07 12.78
C ILE A 90 7.33 -3.08 13.37
N GLY A 91 7.20 -1.91 12.75
CA GLY A 91 6.11 -0.97 12.91
C GLY A 91 6.10 -0.20 14.24
N LEU A 92 4.91 0.13 14.72
CA LEU A 92 4.67 0.95 15.91
C LEU A 92 4.43 0.13 17.19
N VAL A 93 4.32 -1.19 17.08
CA VAL A 93 4.14 -2.08 18.26
C VAL A 93 5.37 -2.07 19.16
N PRO A 94 6.63 -2.19 18.68
CA PRO A 94 7.80 -2.19 19.53
C PRO A 94 8.01 -0.83 20.24
N ARG A 95 8.07 -0.85 21.59
CA ARG A 95 8.19 0.37 22.41
C ARG A 95 9.51 1.13 22.18
N ASN A 96 10.60 0.40 21.96
CA ASN A 96 11.95 0.95 21.83
C ASN A 96 12.14 1.84 20.58
N THR A 97 11.42 1.58 19.51
CA THR A 97 11.51 2.33 18.25
C THR A 97 10.31 3.23 18.00
N ARG A 98 9.20 3.02 18.72
CA ARG A 98 7.90 3.65 18.47
C ARG A 98 7.98 5.17 18.34
N LYS A 99 8.58 5.85 19.33
CA LYS A 99 8.66 7.32 19.29
C LYS A 99 9.40 7.83 18.07
N ALA A 100 10.55 7.26 17.77
CA ALA A 100 11.36 7.66 16.62
C ALA A 100 10.62 7.40 15.28
N ARG A 101 9.82 6.33 15.23
CA ARG A 101 8.98 6.02 14.06
C ARG A 101 7.78 6.94 13.93
N ILE A 102 7.12 7.32 15.02
CA ILE A 102 6.08 8.37 15.02
C ILE A 102 6.65 9.66 14.41
N ASP A 103 7.83 10.09 14.87
CA ASP A 103 8.48 11.30 14.37
C ASP A 103 8.85 11.18 12.87
N ALA A 104 9.27 10.00 12.42
CA ALA A 104 9.55 9.72 11.02
C ALA A 104 8.27 9.72 10.16
N LEU A 105 7.21 9.08 10.63
CA LEU A 105 5.90 9.04 9.95
C LEU A 105 5.31 10.43 9.76
N LYS A 106 5.43 11.31 10.76
CA LYS A 106 5.01 12.71 10.62
C LYS A 106 5.79 13.43 9.52
N ARG A 107 7.12 13.23 9.44
CA ARG A 107 7.94 13.78 8.34
C ARG A 107 7.59 13.17 7.00
N GLY A 108 7.25 11.87 6.95
CA GLY A 108 6.74 11.22 5.74
C GLY A 108 5.41 11.84 5.27
N SER A 109 4.51 12.17 6.22
CA SER A 109 3.29 12.92 5.92
C SER A 109 3.58 14.32 5.37
N ASP A 110 4.54 15.04 5.95
CA ASP A 110 4.93 16.37 5.46
C ASP A 110 5.52 16.31 4.03
N LEU A 111 6.35 15.30 3.75
CA LEU A 111 6.80 15.00 2.39
C LEU A 111 5.62 14.70 1.45
N GLY A 112 4.71 13.83 1.88
CA GLY A 112 3.52 13.48 1.11
C GLY A 112 2.69 14.72 0.73
N LYS A 113 2.48 15.64 1.68
CA LYS A 113 1.85 16.94 1.42
C LYS A 113 2.61 17.76 0.39
N GLN A 114 3.93 17.79 0.47
CA GLN A 114 4.78 18.55 -0.46
C GLN A 114 4.68 18.03 -1.90
N ILE A 115 4.63 16.71 -2.09
CA ILE A 115 4.56 16.08 -3.41
C ILE A 115 3.11 15.86 -3.91
N GLY A 116 2.10 16.11 -3.08
CA GLY A 116 0.70 15.98 -3.44
C GLY A 116 0.11 14.57 -3.23
N ALA A 117 0.76 13.72 -2.44
CA ALA A 117 0.24 12.39 -2.13
C ALA A 117 -0.88 12.47 -1.07
N PRO A 118 -2.07 11.87 -1.34
CA PRO A 118 -3.21 11.94 -0.43
C PRO A 118 -3.10 11.02 0.78
N PHE A 119 -2.19 10.05 0.78
CA PHE A 119 -2.08 9.05 1.83
C PHE A 119 -0.66 8.95 2.37
N LEU A 120 -0.56 8.73 3.69
CA LEU A 120 0.61 8.17 4.36
C LEU A 120 0.31 6.72 4.72
N GLN A 121 1.14 5.78 4.33
CA GLN A 121 1.00 4.35 4.63
C GLN A 121 2.20 3.84 5.42
N THR A 122 1.98 2.83 6.26
CA THR A 122 3.05 2.09 6.93
C THR A 122 2.57 0.75 7.46
N HIS A 123 3.50 -0.20 7.61
CA HIS A 123 3.28 -1.37 8.46
C HIS A 123 3.26 -0.97 9.93
N CYS A 124 2.16 -1.26 10.63
CA CYS A 124 2.07 -1.00 12.07
C CYS A 124 2.70 -2.09 12.93
N GLY A 125 3.06 -3.23 12.31
CA GLY A 125 3.67 -4.38 12.96
C GLY A 125 2.65 -5.41 13.44
N PHE A 126 3.09 -6.33 14.26
CA PHE A 126 2.25 -7.41 14.79
C PHE A 126 1.28 -6.87 15.84
N ILE A 127 0.17 -6.29 15.39
CA ILE A 127 -0.87 -5.77 16.28
C ILE A 127 -1.37 -6.91 17.18
N PRO A 128 -1.39 -6.75 18.53
CA PRO A 128 -1.85 -7.79 19.42
C PRO A 128 -3.29 -8.25 19.10
N GLU A 129 -3.45 -9.57 18.93
CA GLU A 129 -4.77 -10.19 18.73
C GLU A 129 -5.64 -10.10 20.00
N ASP A 130 -4.99 -10.19 21.18
CA ASP A 130 -5.64 -9.95 22.47
C ASP A 130 -5.79 -8.44 22.71
N PRO A 131 -7.00 -7.90 22.79
CA PRO A 131 -7.22 -6.49 23.06
C PRO A 131 -6.83 -6.07 24.49
N ASN A 132 -6.60 -7.03 25.39
CA ASN A 132 -6.14 -6.78 26.76
C ASN A 132 -4.61 -6.75 26.87
N ASP A 133 -3.87 -7.08 25.80
CA ASP A 133 -2.42 -6.90 25.78
C ASP A 133 -2.08 -5.42 25.99
N PRO A 134 -1.21 -5.07 26.96
CA PRO A 134 -0.88 -3.67 27.24
C PRO A 134 -0.25 -2.93 26.06
N MET A 135 0.29 -3.62 25.06
CA MET A 135 0.83 -2.99 23.86
C MET A 135 -0.27 -2.54 22.88
N TYR A 136 -1.45 -3.14 22.95
CA TYR A 136 -2.56 -2.79 22.06
C TYR A 136 -3.03 -1.33 22.22
N PRO A 137 -3.44 -0.86 23.41
CA PRO A 137 -3.84 0.54 23.59
C PRO A 137 -2.70 1.53 23.32
N GLU A 138 -1.45 1.15 23.56
CA GLU A 138 -0.29 1.98 23.24
C GLU A 138 -0.11 2.14 21.72
N LEU A 139 -0.35 1.08 20.93
CA LEU A 139 -0.36 1.16 19.48
C LEU A 139 -1.49 2.08 18.99
N VAL A 140 -2.71 1.89 19.50
CA VAL A 140 -3.87 2.74 19.14
C VAL A 140 -3.55 4.21 19.37
N ALA A 141 -2.94 4.55 20.50
CA ALA A 141 -2.53 5.92 20.82
C ALA A 141 -1.46 6.44 19.83
N ALA A 142 -0.47 5.62 19.49
CA ALA A 142 0.58 5.96 18.53
C ALA A 142 0.02 6.24 17.13
N VAL A 143 -0.87 5.37 16.65
CA VAL A 143 -1.56 5.56 15.36
C VAL A 143 -2.40 6.82 15.39
N LYS A 144 -3.15 7.06 16.46
CA LYS A 144 -3.97 8.28 16.61
C LYS A 144 -3.15 9.56 16.55
N GLU A 145 -1.94 9.55 17.10
CA GLU A 145 -1.01 10.68 17.04
C GLU A 145 -0.55 10.96 15.61
N VAL A 146 -0.15 9.93 14.86
CA VAL A 146 0.27 10.06 13.46
C VAL A 146 -0.90 10.44 12.55
N ALA A 147 -2.04 9.78 12.69
CA ALA A 147 -3.24 10.05 11.90
C ALA A 147 -3.77 11.48 12.11
N SER A 148 -3.64 12.02 13.33
CA SER A 148 -3.99 13.43 13.62
C SER A 148 -3.07 14.39 12.87
N HIS A 149 -1.78 14.10 12.76
CA HIS A 149 -0.84 14.87 11.95
C HIS A 149 -1.17 14.79 10.44
N CYS A 150 -1.47 13.58 9.94
CA CYS A 150 -1.93 13.39 8.56
C CYS A 150 -3.19 14.22 8.28
N LYS A 151 -4.16 14.24 9.22
CA LYS A 151 -5.38 15.04 9.08
C LYS A 151 -5.08 16.54 8.95
N ALA A 152 -4.14 17.06 9.72
CA ALA A 152 -3.70 18.45 9.60
C ALA A 152 -3.02 18.76 8.24
N ASN A 153 -2.45 17.75 7.60
CA ASN A 153 -1.91 17.84 6.25
C ASN A 153 -2.95 17.59 5.14
N GLY A 154 -4.21 17.30 5.48
CA GLY A 154 -5.26 16.95 4.52
C GLY A 154 -5.15 15.52 3.97
N GLN A 155 -4.49 14.63 4.70
CA GLN A 155 -4.20 13.27 4.29
C GLN A 155 -4.93 12.23 5.15
N MET A 156 -5.07 11.02 4.62
CA MET A 156 -5.42 9.84 5.41
C MET A 156 -4.16 9.07 5.82
N PHE A 157 -4.23 8.45 6.99
CA PHE A 157 -3.29 7.42 7.44
C PHE A 157 -3.80 6.05 7.03
N LEU A 158 -2.95 5.22 6.43
CA LEU A 158 -3.30 3.86 6.02
C LEU A 158 -2.45 2.84 6.76
N PHE A 159 -3.12 1.86 7.33
CA PHE A 159 -2.47 0.62 7.77
C PHE A 159 -2.17 -0.24 6.54
N GLU A 160 -0.94 -0.65 6.36
CA GLU A 160 -0.63 -1.71 5.41
C GLU A 160 -0.88 -3.06 6.03
N THR A 161 -1.62 -3.92 5.31
CA THR A 161 -1.93 -5.27 5.79
C THR A 161 -0.73 -6.20 5.73
N GLY A 162 -0.70 -7.18 6.64
CA GLY A 162 0.31 -8.23 6.62
C GLY A 162 0.45 -9.00 7.93
N GLN A 163 0.88 -8.34 9.01
CA GLN A 163 1.29 -8.98 10.25
C GLN A 163 0.12 -9.33 11.17
N GLU A 164 -1.04 -8.73 10.96
CA GLU A 164 -2.27 -8.92 11.75
C GLU A 164 -3.38 -9.57 10.94
N THR A 165 -4.40 -10.10 11.62
CA THR A 165 -5.62 -10.53 10.94
C THR A 165 -6.48 -9.33 10.52
N PRO A 166 -7.27 -9.44 9.44
CA PRO A 166 -8.20 -8.38 9.04
C PRO A 166 -9.16 -7.95 10.15
N THR A 167 -9.58 -8.89 11.00
CA THR A 167 -10.47 -8.63 12.14
C THR A 167 -9.78 -7.78 13.20
N THR A 168 -8.51 -8.08 13.52
CA THR A 168 -7.71 -7.28 14.46
C THR A 168 -7.47 -5.88 13.91
N LEU A 169 -7.16 -5.78 12.63
CA LEU A 169 -6.99 -4.49 11.96
C LEU A 169 -8.26 -3.65 12.00
N MET A 170 -9.42 -4.27 11.71
CA MET A 170 -10.72 -3.58 11.79
C MET A 170 -10.99 -3.04 13.21
N ARG A 171 -10.69 -3.82 14.24
CA ARG A 171 -10.79 -3.38 15.64
C ARG A 171 -9.89 -2.17 15.90
N ALA A 172 -8.63 -2.21 15.46
CA ALA A 172 -7.70 -1.11 15.64
C ALA A 172 -8.18 0.18 14.95
N ILE A 173 -8.74 0.10 13.73
CA ILE A 173 -9.34 1.24 13.03
C ILE A 173 -10.49 1.85 13.85
N GLN A 174 -11.38 1.02 14.40
CA GLN A 174 -12.50 1.46 15.23
C GLN A 174 -12.02 2.14 16.51
N ASP A 175 -11.02 1.59 17.19
CA ASP A 175 -10.49 2.08 18.45
C ASP A 175 -9.65 3.35 18.27
N VAL A 176 -8.99 3.56 17.13
CA VAL A 176 -8.36 4.85 16.78
C VAL A 176 -9.41 5.95 16.68
N GLY A 177 -10.59 5.66 16.13
CA GLY A 177 -11.75 6.53 16.17
C GLY A 177 -11.62 7.84 15.39
N LEU A 178 -10.75 7.89 14.37
CA LEU A 178 -10.60 9.03 13.47
C LEU A 178 -11.16 8.71 12.08
N ASP A 179 -11.72 9.72 11.41
CA ASP A 179 -12.36 9.61 10.10
C ASP A 179 -11.35 9.55 8.93
N ASN A 180 -10.09 9.86 9.18
CA ASN A 180 -9.01 9.84 8.20
C ASN A 180 -8.06 8.63 8.36
N VAL A 181 -8.59 7.50 8.83
CA VAL A 181 -7.85 6.24 8.95
C VAL A 181 -8.45 5.20 8.02
N GLY A 182 -7.61 4.49 7.31
CA GLY A 182 -8.01 3.46 6.36
C GLY A 182 -6.98 2.35 6.22
N VAL A 183 -7.10 1.59 5.15
CA VAL A 183 -6.28 0.41 4.85
C VAL A 183 -5.62 0.54 3.48
N GLY A 184 -4.33 0.26 3.42
CA GLY A 184 -3.62 -0.17 2.23
C GLY A 184 -3.63 -1.70 2.19
N LEU A 185 -4.47 -2.27 1.35
CA LEU A 185 -4.55 -3.72 1.22
C LEU A 185 -3.39 -4.23 0.37
N ASP A 186 -2.42 -4.87 0.98
CA ASP A 186 -1.48 -5.74 0.27
C ASP A 186 -2.10 -7.13 0.16
N THR A 187 -2.30 -7.58 -1.07
CA THR A 187 -3.01 -8.84 -1.35
C THR A 187 -2.18 -10.08 -1.04
N ALA A 188 -0.84 -9.98 -1.06
CA ALA A 188 0.04 -11.10 -0.76
C ALA A 188 0.49 -11.13 0.69
N ASN A 189 0.74 -9.99 1.34
CA ASN A 189 1.27 -9.97 2.71
C ASN A 189 0.38 -10.76 3.67
N VAL A 190 -0.96 -10.67 3.54
CA VAL A 190 -1.88 -11.48 4.37
C VAL A 190 -1.69 -13.00 4.16
N ILE A 191 -1.27 -13.43 2.96
CA ILE A 191 -0.91 -14.83 2.64
C ILE A 191 0.46 -15.16 3.22
N LEU A 192 1.47 -14.31 2.94
CA LEU A 192 2.86 -14.52 3.34
C LEU A 192 3.02 -14.65 4.86
N TYR A 193 2.24 -13.87 5.62
CA TYR A 193 2.16 -13.95 7.08
C TYR A 193 1.17 -15.01 7.59
N GLY A 194 0.49 -15.74 6.71
CA GLY A 194 -0.48 -16.75 7.09
C GLY A 194 -1.67 -16.21 7.90
N LYS A 195 -2.08 -14.97 7.64
CA LYS A 195 -3.10 -14.24 8.42
C LYS A 195 -4.48 -14.27 7.81
N ALA A 196 -4.58 -14.26 6.50
CA ALA A 196 -5.87 -14.32 5.80
C ALA A 196 -5.73 -14.73 4.34
N ASN A 197 -6.87 -15.10 3.75
CA ASN A 197 -7.10 -15.09 2.32
C ASN A 197 -7.41 -13.63 1.91
N PRO A 198 -6.84 -13.08 0.83
CA PRO A 198 -7.08 -11.70 0.42
C PRO A 198 -8.53 -11.40 0.00
N VAL A 199 -9.30 -12.40 -0.41
CA VAL A 199 -10.75 -12.25 -0.68
C VAL A 199 -11.50 -11.96 0.62
N ASP A 200 -11.27 -12.77 1.66
CA ASP A 200 -11.88 -12.57 2.98
C ASP A 200 -11.42 -11.23 3.59
N ALA A 201 -10.13 -10.88 3.42
CA ALA A 201 -9.61 -9.60 3.86
C ALA A 201 -10.34 -8.42 3.18
N ALA A 202 -10.55 -8.51 1.86
CA ALA A 202 -11.28 -7.48 1.11
C ALA A 202 -12.76 -7.38 1.54
N GLU A 203 -13.41 -8.50 1.89
CA GLU A 203 -14.80 -8.51 2.41
C GLU A 203 -14.87 -7.87 3.81
N ILE A 204 -13.93 -8.20 4.72
CA ILE A 204 -13.93 -7.67 6.09
C ILE A 204 -13.58 -6.18 6.10
N LEU A 205 -12.54 -5.78 5.36
CA LEU A 205 -12.03 -4.41 5.36
C LEU A 205 -12.85 -3.46 4.46
N GLY A 206 -13.47 -4.00 3.43
CA GLY A 206 -14.50 -3.35 2.61
C GLY A 206 -14.20 -1.90 2.26
N LYS A 207 -15.09 -0.98 2.69
CA LYS A 207 -15.01 0.47 2.42
C LYS A 207 -13.80 1.18 3.06
N HIS A 208 -13.11 0.53 3.99
CA HIS A 208 -11.91 1.07 4.62
C HIS A 208 -10.67 0.95 3.72
N ILE A 209 -10.69 0.13 2.67
CA ILE A 209 -9.62 0.03 1.68
C ILE A 209 -9.53 1.33 0.88
N LYS A 210 -8.36 1.98 0.90
CA LYS A 210 -8.08 3.26 0.22
C LYS A 210 -6.90 3.19 -0.73
N ALA A 211 -6.01 2.21 -0.54
CA ALA A 211 -4.91 1.90 -1.43
C ALA A 211 -4.78 0.37 -1.56
N VAL A 212 -4.14 -0.08 -2.63
CA VAL A 212 -3.91 -1.51 -2.89
C VAL A 212 -2.51 -1.72 -3.40
N HIS A 213 -1.78 -2.63 -2.75
CA HIS A 213 -0.61 -3.27 -3.32
C HIS A 213 -1.04 -4.59 -3.96
N ALA A 214 -0.98 -4.64 -5.29
CA ALA A 214 -1.17 -5.87 -6.04
C ALA A 214 0.16 -6.63 -6.03
N LYS A 215 0.20 -7.64 -5.21
CA LYS A 215 1.32 -8.53 -4.95
C LYS A 215 0.80 -9.94 -4.86
N ASP A 216 1.58 -10.94 -5.27
CA ASP A 216 1.13 -12.34 -5.27
C ASP A 216 2.11 -13.22 -4.49
N GLY A 217 1.61 -14.28 -3.88
CA GLY A 217 2.41 -15.08 -2.99
C GLY A 217 1.84 -16.44 -2.67
N LEU A 218 2.66 -17.25 -2.02
CA LEU A 218 2.36 -18.59 -1.54
C LEU A 218 2.33 -18.61 0.00
N TRP A 219 1.50 -19.48 0.56
CA TRP A 219 1.40 -19.67 2.00
C TRP A 219 2.71 -20.17 2.61
N PRO A 220 3.02 -19.78 3.86
CA PRO A 220 4.14 -20.34 4.59
C PRO A 220 3.92 -21.83 4.86
N THR A 221 4.90 -22.64 4.45
CA THR A 221 4.92 -24.09 4.74
C THR A 221 5.94 -24.45 5.82
N ASN A 222 6.75 -23.49 6.24
CA ASN A 222 7.70 -23.62 7.33
C ASN A 222 7.27 -22.74 8.50
N PRO A 223 7.14 -23.26 9.74
CA PRO A 223 6.65 -22.51 10.90
C PRO A 223 7.56 -21.34 11.33
N ARG A 224 8.74 -21.20 10.76
CA ARG A 224 9.73 -20.16 11.10
C ARG A 224 10.03 -19.20 9.94
N LYS A 225 9.39 -19.41 8.76
CA LYS A 225 9.61 -18.58 7.59
C LYS A 225 8.28 -18.09 7.04
N LEU A 226 8.27 -16.87 6.55
CA LEU A 226 7.14 -16.34 5.77
C LEU A 226 6.89 -17.22 4.53
N GLY A 227 5.73 -17.03 3.92
CA GLY A 227 5.45 -17.50 2.58
C GLY A 227 6.41 -16.88 1.57
N GLU A 228 6.26 -17.25 0.32
CA GLU A 228 7.12 -16.80 -0.78
C GLU A 228 6.36 -15.84 -1.70
N GLU A 229 6.93 -14.64 -1.94
CA GLU A 229 6.44 -13.75 -2.98
C GLU A 229 6.78 -14.30 -4.36
N VAL A 230 5.79 -14.29 -5.24
CA VAL A 230 5.93 -14.74 -6.63
C VAL A 230 5.40 -13.68 -7.60
N ALA A 231 5.69 -13.81 -8.89
CA ALA A 231 5.14 -12.91 -9.90
C ALA A 231 3.59 -12.99 -9.91
N ILE A 232 2.93 -11.88 -10.17
CA ILE A 232 1.45 -11.79 -10.23
C ILE A 232 0.89 -12.85 -11.19
N GLY A 233 -0.09 -13.60 -10.72
CA GLY A 233 -0.72 -14.71 -11.42
C GLY A 233 -0.05 -16.07 -11.21
N GLN A 234 1.04 -16.14 -10.42
CA GLN A 234 1.72 -17.40 -10.07
C GLN A 234 1.47 -17.82 -8.62
N GLY A 235 0.78 -16.99 -7.84
CA GLY A 235 0.50 -17.23 -6.44
C GLY A 235 -0.93 -17.69 -6.17
N LYS A 236 -1.45 -17.25 -5.02
CA LYS A 236 -2.75 -17.66 -4.48
C LYS A 236 -3.80 -16.54 -4.49
N VAL A 237 -3.46 -15.35 -5.00
CA VAL A 237 -4.40 -14.22 -5.02
C VAL A 237 -5.42 -14.37 -6.16
N ASP A 238 -6.69 -14.40 -5.82
CA ASP A 238 -7.79 -14.26 -6.80
C ASP A 238 -8.07 -12.77 -7.04
N PHE A 239 -7.25 -12.12 -7.88
CA PHE A 239 -7.39 -10.70 -8.21
C PHE A 239 -8.76 -10.36 -8.77
N LYS A 240 -9.37 -11.27 -9.55
CA LYS A 240 -10.71 -11.03 -10.09
C LYS A 240 -11.72 -10.85 -8.97
N ARG A 241 -11.73 -11.77 -7.99
CA ARG A 241 -12.68 -11.73 -6.88
C ARG A 241 -12.40 -10.55 -5.95
N VAL A 242 -11.13 -10.28 -5.63
CA VAL A 242 -10.73 -9.12 -4.83
C VAL A 242 -11.21 -7.82 -5.48
N PHE A 243 -10.99 -7.64 -6.79
CA PHE A 243 -11.40 -6.44 -7.51
C PHE A 243 -12.93 -6.30 -7.61
N GLN A 244 -13.68 -7.40 -7.76
CA GLN A 244 -15.13 -7.36 -7.71
C GLN A 244 -15.65 -6.84 -6.36
N ILE A 245 -15.09 -7.33 -5.25
CA ILE A 245 -15.47 -6.89 -3.91
C ILE A 245 -15.12 -5.41 -3.71
N MET A 246 -13.92 -5.00 -4.08
CA MET A 246 -13.46 -3.62 -3.95
C MET A 246 -14.33 -2.66 -4.79
N HIS A 247 -14.61 -3.01 -6.04
CA HIS A 247 -15.48 -2.23 -6.92
C HIS A 247 -16.90 -2.14 -6.35
N GLY A 248 -17.44 -3.25 -5.84
CA GLY A 248 -18.75 -3.29 -5.17
C GLY A 248 -18.81 -2.40 -3.91
N ASN A 249 -17.70 -2.19 -3.24
CA ASN A 249 -17.55 -1.27 -2.10
C ASN A 249 -17.22 0.18 -2.51
N GLY A 250 -17.23 0.49 -3.82
CA GLY A 250 -17.01 1.83 -4.35
C GLY A 250 -15.53 2.25 -4.43
N TYR A 251 -14.59 1.32 -4.42
CA TYR A 251 -13.17 1.65 -4.62
C TYR A 251 -12.92 2.07 -6.08
N THR A 252 -12.27 3.21 -6.27
CA THR A 252 -11.92 3.78 -7.59
C THR A 252 -10.46 4.23 -7.65
N GLY A 253 -9.67 3.85 -6.66
CA GLY A 253 -8.26 4.24 -6.51
C GLY A 253 -7.32 3.50 -7.47
N ALA A 254 -6.03 3.71 -7.25
CA ALA A 254 -4.99 3.02 -7.99
C ALA A 254 -4.78 1.58 -7.46
N ILE A 255 -4.45 0.67 -8.36
CA ILE A 255 -3.91 -0.65 -8.06
C ILE A 255 -2.41 -0.56 -8.30
N THR A 256 -1.64 -0.56 -7.25
CA THR A 256 -0.18 -0.40 -7.29
C THR A 256 0.48 -1.76 -7.30
N ILE A 257 1.23 -2.09 -8.34
CA ILE A 257 2.01 -3.34 -8.40
C ILE A 257 3.21 -3.19 -7.45
N GLU A 258 3.37 -4.16 -6.59
CA GLU A 258 4.56 -4.31 -5.76
C GLU A 258 5.28 -5.61 -6.11
N ARG A 259 6.61 -5.52 -6.29
CA ARG A 259 7.48 -6.65 -6.59
C ARG A 259 8.82 -6.45 -5.91
N GLU A 260 9.07 -7.15 -4.81
CA GLU A 260 10.21 -6.95 -3.89
C GLU A 260 11.50 -7.62 -4.36
N ILE A 261 11.75 -7.62 -5.66
CA ILE A 261 13.04 -7.98 -6.25
C ILE A 261 13.58 -6.80 -7.03
N SER A 262 14.82 -6.88 -7.49
CA SER A 262 15.45 -5.83 -8.28
C SER A 262 16.01 -6.36 -9.61
N GLY A 263 16.39 -5.43 -10.49
CA GLY A 263 17.00 -5.73 -11.77
C GLY A 263 16.01 -6.08 -12.90
N PRO A 264 16.52 -6.62 -14.02
CA PRO A 264 15.72 -6.85 -15.23
C PRO A 264 14.49 -7.73 -15.00
N LYS A 265 14.63 -8.74 -14.14
CA LYS A 265 13.51 -9.65 -13.80
C LYS A 265 12.34 -8.91 -13.15
N GLN A 266 12.59 -7.89 -12.32
CA GLN A 266 11.50 -7.07 -11.73
C GLN A 266 10.67 -6.42 -12.84
N ILE A 267 11.33 -5.84 -13.84
CA ILE A 267 10.65 -5.16 -14.96
C ILE A 267 9.79 -6.15 -15.77
N ASP A 268 10.30 -7.34 -16.03
CA ASP A 268 9.56 -8.38 -16.77
C ASP A 268 8.36 -8.87 -15.96
N ASP A 269 8.53 -9.11 -14.64
CA ASP A 269 7.45 -9.51 -13.74
C ASP A 269 6.38 -8.41 -13.62
N VAL A 270 6.78 -7.13 -13.58
CA VAL A 270 5.86 -5.99 -13.57
C VAL A 270 5.05 -5.89 -14.86
N LYS A 271 5.69 -6.05 -16.04
CA LYS A 271 4.99 -6.05 -17.33
C LYS A 271 3.96 -7.18 -17.39
N HIS A 272 4.35 -8.38 -16.98
CA HIS A 272 3.42 -9.51 -16.85
C HIS A 272 2.26 -9.21 -15.90
N GLY A 273 2.58 -8.60 -14.75
CA GLY A 273 1.58 -8.15 -13.77
C GLY A 273 0.58 -7.16 -14.36
N ILE A 274 1.04 -6.15 -15.12
CA ILE A 274 0.18 -5.19 -15.83
C ILE A 274 -0.82 -5.92 -16.73
N GLU A 275 -0.36 -6.90 -17.52
CA GLU A 275 -1.23 -7.68 -18.41
C GLU A 275 -2.25 -8.50 -17.63
N HIS A 276 -1.82 -9.20 -16.57
CA HIS A 276 -2.67 -10.02 -15.73
C HIS A 276 -3.76 -9.20 -15.03
N LEU A 277 -3.38 -8.09 -14.41
CA LEU A 277 -4.31 -7.20 -13.70
C LEU A 277 -5.29 -6.52 -14.65
N ASN A 278 -4.86 -6.10 -15.85
CA ASN A 278 -5.76 -5.56 -16.85
C ASN A 278 -6.83 -6.60 -17.30
N LYS A 279 -6.47 -7.89 -17.40
CA LYS A 279 -7.45 -8.95 -17.66
C LYS A 279 -8.44 -9.11 -16.52
N ALA A 280 -7.98 -9.06 -15.27
CA ALA A 280 -8.85 -9.12 -14.09
C ALA A 280 -9.80 -7.91 -14.02
N ILE A 281 -9.29 -6.68 -14.26
CA ILE A 281 -10.09 -5.45 -14.30
C ILE A 281 -11.16 -5.50 -15.41
N ALA A 282 -10.82 -6.01 -16.59
CA ALA A 282 -11.77 -6.14 -17.71
C ALA A 282 -12.99 -7.02 -17.37
N THR A 283 -12.86 -7.94 -16.39
CA THR A 283 -13.99 -8.78 -15.95
C THR A 283 -15.05 -8.02 -15.16
N LEU A 284 -14.79 -6.77 -14.75
CA LEU A 284 -15.77 -5.95 -14.02
C LEU A 284 -16.87 -5.39 -14.92
N GLY A 285 -16.68 -5.41 -16.24
CA GLY A 285 -17.73 -5.04 -17.21
C GLY A 285 -18.06 -3.53 -17.23
N VAL A 286 -17.14 -2.67 -16.81
CA VAL A 286 -17.27 -1.21 -16.70
C VAL A 286 -16.28 -0.47 -17.56
#